data_865b051200f0b4527230422412e2ac94
#
_entry.id   865b051200f0b4527230422412e2ac94
#
_cell.length_a   1.000
_cell.length_b   1.000
_cell.length_c   1.000
_cell.angle_alpha   90.00
_cell.angle_beta   90.00
_cell.angle_gamma   90.00
#
_symmetry.space_group_name_H-M   'P 1'
#
loop_
_entity.id
_entity.type
_entity.pdbx_description
1 polymer ?
#
loop_
_entity_poly.entity_id
_entity_poly.type
_entity_poly.pdbx_seq_one_letter_code
_entity_poly.pdbx_strand_id
1 'polypeptide(L)'
;MNLTDEEEQAFQDATNCYVCGGHFVGDKLKKVRGHDHLSSEFRGAACNSCNLALKPRTGKSKFSGESGYFIPIFLHNASNYDFKLIVKYFSNRFASKDISVIASNTEKFIGFQIGNLRFFDSFKFWGASLDALTQNLLKSGEDKFQITKNAFPGSSTVFRKGIYPYEYMDSYSRFSETELPPQSAFYSQLNDHHITDEEYQLAQAAWTEFECKTMKNYHDFYLKLDVALLADVFENFRSISHSAYGLDPAHYWTLPGFSWDACLKETGVKLELF
;
A
#
# COMPACT_ATOMS: atom_id res chain seq x y z
N MET A 1 -10.19 3.84 -23.52
CA MET A 1 -8.77 3.44 -23.51
C MET A 1 -8.19 3.81 -24.87
N ASN A 2 -7.18 4.65 -24.90
CA ASN A 2 -6.44 4.96 -26.12
C ASN A 2 -5.17 4.10 -26.06
N LEU A 3 -5.02 3.18 -27.00
CA LEU A 3 -3.80 2.38 -27.16
C LEU A 3 -2.73 3.22 -27.87
N THR A 4 -1.47 2.98 -27.56
CA THR A 4 -0.37 3.42 -28.42
C THR A 4 -0.35 2.60 -29.71
N ASP A 5 0.35 3.08 -30.75
CA ASP A 5 0.46 2.36 -32.01
C ASP A 5 1.10 0.97 -31.83
N GLU A 6 2.06 0.87 -30.90
CA GLU A 6 2.73 -0.39 -30.54
C GLU A 6 1.78 -1.37 -29.85
N GLU A 7 0.95 -0.88 -28.93
CA GLU A 7 -0.06 -1.69 -28.21
C GLU A 7 -1.17 -2.17 -29.17
N GLU A 8 -1.61 -1.30 -30.09
CA GLU A 8 -2.59 -1.69 -31.11
C GLU A 8 -2.01 -2.74 -32.04
N GLN A 9 -0.75 -2.60 -32.47
CA GLN A 9 -0.06 -3.60 -33.27
C GLN A 9 0.04 -4.93 -32.53
N ALA A 10 0.47 -4.89 -31.25
CA ALA A 10 0.54 -6.07 -30.39
C ALA A 10 -0.83 -6.75 -30.21
N PHE A 11 -1.92 -5.96 -30.14
CA PHE A 11 -3.26 -6.50 -30.12
C PHE A 11 -3.61 -7.16 -31.47
N GLN A 12 -3.30 -6.56 -32.62
CA GLN A 12 -3.61 -7.10 -33.91
C GLN A 12 -2.87 -8.42 -34.18
N ASP A 13 -1.59 -8.50 -33.81
CA ASP A 13 -0.72 -9.64 -34.04
C ASP A 13 -0.99 -10.82 -33.10
N ALA A 14 -1.63 -10.58 -31.95
CA ALA A 14 -1.91 -11.64 -30.99
C ALA A 14 -2.86 -12.71 -31.58
N THR A 15 -2.41 -13.93 -31.60
CA THR A 15 -3.17 -15.10 -32.05
C THR A 15 -3.83 -15.86 -30.92
N ASN A 16 -3.38 -15.65 -29.70
CA ASN A 16 -3.81 -16.37 -28.50
C ASN A 16 -4.25 -15.42 -27.39
N CYS A 17 -5.21 -15.86 -26.61
CA CYS A 17 -5.62 -15.16 -25.38
C CYS A 17 -4.48 -15.16 -24.34
N TYR A 18 -4.07 -13.99 -23.85
CA TYR A 18 -3.00 -13.89 -22.86
C TYR A 18 -3.35 -14.51 -21.50
N VAL A 19 -4.66 -14.75 -21.23
CA VAL A 19 -5.14 -15.31 -19.94
C VAL A 19 -5.19 -16.84 -19.96
N CYS A 20 -5.79 -17.43 -21.00
CA CYS A 20 -6.01 -18.90 -21.06
C CYS A 20 -5.16 -19.60 -22.12
N GLY A 21 -4.37 -18.88 -22.92
CA GLY A 21 -3.59 -19.43 -24.02
C GLY A 21 -4.41 -19.92 -25.24
N GLY A 22 -5.75 -19.84 -25.18
CA GLY A 22 -6.63 -20.31 -26.24
C GLY A 22 -6.51 -19.49 -27.53
N HIS A 23 -6.52 -20.17 -28.69
CA HIS A 23 -6.38 -19.54 -29.98
C HIS A 23 -7.66 -18.80 -30.39
N PHE A 24 -7.54 -17.60 -30.96
CA PHE A 24 -8.67 -16.80 -31.46
C PHE A 24 -9.18 -17.36 -32.77
N VAL A 25 -9.91 -18.50 -32.76
CA VAL A 25 -10.49 -19.11 -33.92
C VAL A 25 -12.01 -19.19 -33.79
N GLY A 26 -12.75 -18.56 -34.73
CA GLY A 26 -14.20 -18.59 -34.81
C GLY A 26 -14.93 -17.74 -33.76
N ASP A 27 -16.27 -17.75 -33.80
CA ASP A 27 -17.14 -16.91 -32.96
C ASP A 27 -17.07 -17.21 -31.43
N LYS A 28 -16.53 -18.37 -31.06
CA LYS A 28 -16.47 -18.78 -29.62
C LYS A 28 -15.41 -18.04 -28.82
N LEU A 29 -14.39 -17.48 -29.46
CA LEU A 29 -13.30 -16.77 -28.78
C LEU A 29 -13.11 -15.35 -29.32
N LYS A 30 -14.16 -14.52 -29.23
CA LYS A 30 -14.09 -13.12 -29.67
C LYS A 30 -12.93 -12.41 -28.94
N LYS A 31 -11.97 -11.93 -29.74
CA LYS A 31 -10.80 -11.19 -29.31
C LYS A 31 -11.21 -9.79 -28.80
N VAL A 32 -10.79 -9.44 -27.60
CA VAL A 32 -11.07 -8.15 -26.98
C VAL A 32 -9.79 -7.58 -26.35
N ARG A 33 -9.71 -6.26 -26.25
CA ARG A 33 -8.59 -5.54 -25.60
C ARG A 33 -8.72 -5.66 -24.08
N GLY A 34 -7.85 -6.46 -23.48
CA GLY A 34 -7.72 -6.53 -22.02
C GLY A 34 -6.95 -5.32 -21.49
N HIS A 35 -7.47 -4.66 -20.46
CA HIS A 35 -6.80 -3.54 -19.82
C HIS A 35 -7.07 -3.52 -18.31
N ASP A 36 -6.20 -2.86 -17.60
CA ASP A 36 -6.43 -2.57 -16.17
C ASP A 36 -7.49 -1.48 -16.03
N HIS A 37 -8.47 -1.71 -15.18
CA HIS A 37 -9.55 -0.75 -14.97
C HIS A 37 -9.16 0.42 -14.04
N LEU A 38 -8.03 0.33 -13.34
CA LEU A 38 -7.52 1.39 -12.47
C LEU A 38 -6.45 2.24 -13.17
N SER A 39 -5.43 1.58 -13.75
CA SER A 39 -4.35 2.27 -14.47
C SER A 39 -4.67 2.58 -15.92
N SER A 40 -5.70 1.93 -16.51
CA SER A 40 -6.02 1.96 -17.93
C SER A 40 -4.94 1.37 -18.84
N GLU A 41 -3.91 0.73 -18.28
CA GLU A 41 -2.82 0.10 -19.04
C GLU A 41 -3.31 -1.10 -19.82
N PHE A 42 -2.81 -1.26 -21.06
CA PHE A 42 -3.09 -2.41 -21.90
C PHE A 42 -2.41 -3.67 -21.35
N ARG A 43 -3.17 -4.72 -21.13
CA ARG A 43 -2.68 -6.01 -20.60
C ARG A 43 -2.44 -7.07 -21.69
N GLY A 44 -3.06 -6.91 -22.84
CA GLY A 44 -2.95 -7.88 -23.95
C GLY A 44 -4.29 -8.24 -24.59
N ALA A 45 -4.23 -9.08 -25.61
CA ALA A 45 -5.41 -9.61 -26.29
C ALA A 45 -6.03 -10.75 -25.46
N ALA A 46 -7.26 -10.59 -25.00
CA ALA A 46 -8.01 -11.60 -24.25
C ALA A 46 -9.18 -12.15 -25.08
N CYS A 47 -9.62 -13.37 -24.79
CA CYS A 47 -10.94 -13.78 -25.26
C CYS A 47 -12.02 -13.15 -24.38
N ASN A 48 -13.20 -12.91 -24.94
CA ASN A 48 -14.29 -12.24 -24.24
C ASN A 48 -14.68 -12.94 -22.93
N SER A 49 -14.67 -14.27 -22.88
CA SER A 49 -14.97 -15.04 -21.68
C SER A 49 -13.92 -14.82 -20.57
N CYS A 50 -12.64 -14.83 -20.90
CA CYS A 50 -11.57 -14.52 -19.95
C CYS A 50 -11.63 -13.06 -19.50
N ASN A 51 -11.82 -12.12 -20.42
CA ASN A 51 -11.95 -10.71 -20.08
C ASN A 51 -13.13 -10.44 -19.13
N LEU A 52 -14.26 -11.12 -19.34
CA LEU A 52 -15.39 -11.04 -18.42
C LEU A 52 -15.14 -11.75 -17.09
N ALA A 53 -14.33 -12.81 -17.07
CA ALA A 53 -13.93 -13.51 -15.85
C ALA A 53 -12.90 -12.74 -15.02
N LEU A 54 -12.13 -11.84 -15.65
CA LEU A 54 -11.22 -10.91 -14.96
C LEU A 54 -11.95 -9.77 -14.23
N LYS A 55 -13.28 -9.68 -14.35
CA LYS A 55 -14.03 -8.81 -13.44
C LYS A 55 -13.77 -9.24 -11.99
N PRO A 56 -13.67 -8.28 -11.06
CA PRO A 56 -13.60 -8.60 -9.65
C PRO A 56 -14.66 -9.65 -9.34
N ARG A 57 -14.27 -10.77 -8.77
CA ARG A 57 -15.26 -11.81 -8.40
C ARG A 57 -16.28 -11.18 -7.48
N THR A 58 -17.48 -10.99 -7.99
CA THR A 58 -18.65 -10.60 -7.20
C THR A 58 -19.11 -11.78 -6.37
N GLY A 59 -18.25 -12.26 -5.46
CA GLY A 59 -18.67 -13.15 -4.39
C GLY A 59 -19.39 -12.30 -3.35
N LYS A 60 -20.55 -12.72 -2.87
CA LYS A 60 -21.18 -12.06 -1.72
C LYS A 60 -20.19 -12.10 -0.56
N SER A 61 -19.77 -10.94 -0.07
CA SER A 61 -19.05 -10.86 1.19
C SER A 61 -19.90 -11.53 2.26
N LYS A 62 -19.35 -12.46 3.03
CA LYS A 62 -20.07 -13.07 4.15
C LYS A 62 -20.50 -12.02 5.19
N PHE A 63 -19.95 -10.82 5.14
CA PHE A 63 -20.22 -9.73 6.08
C PHE A 63 -21.15 -8.63 5.56
N SER A 64 -21.20 -8.37 4.24
CA SER A 64 -22.02 -7.26 3.70
C SER A 64 -23.05 -7.67 2.63
N GLY A 65 -23.05 -8.91 2.16
CA GLY A 65 -23.96 -9.36 1.10
C GLY A 65 -23.70 -8.76 -0.28
N GLU A 66 -22.69 -7.89 -0.44
CA GLU A 66 -22.36 -7.18 -1.65
C GLU A 66 -21.05 -7.67 -2.30
N SER A 67 -20.74 -7.18 -3.49
CA SER A 67 -19.67 -7.64 -4.38
C SER A 67 -18.34 -7.92 -3.67
N GLY A 68 -17.79 -9.11 -3.91
CA GLY A 68 -16.74 -9.72 -3.13
C GLY A 68 -15.31 -9.23 -3.37
N TYR A 69 -15.07 -7.99 -3.84
CA TYR A 69 -13.72 -7.42 -3.88
C TYR A 69 -13.59 -6.22 -2.94
N PHE A 70 -12.41 -6.05 -2.41
CA PHE A 70 -12.07 -4.86 -1.65
C PHE A 70 -10.71 -4.31 -2.11
N ILE A 71 -10.52 -3.02 -1.90
CA ILE A 71 -9.25 -2.34 -2.11
C ILE A 71 -8.61 -2.20 -0.74
N PRO A 72 -7.49 -2.89 -0.46
CA PRO A 72 -6.80 -2.76 0.80
C PRO A 72 -6.07 -1.42 0.88
N ILE A 73 -6.21 -0.73 2.00
CA ILE A 73 -5.51 0.51 2.33
C ILE A 73 -4.72 0.26 3.60
N PHE A 74 -3.39 0.22 3.47
CA PHE A 74 -2.49 0.02 4.60
C PHE A 74 -1.96 1.34 5.11
N LEU A 75 -2.11 1.55 6.40
CA LEU A 75 -1.48 2.64 7.15
C LEU A 75 -0.64 2.02 8.27
N HIS A 76 0.34 2.75 8.77
CA HIS A 76 1.21 2.25 9.82
C HIS A 76 0.91 2.92 11.16
N ASN A 77 0.58 2.13 12.19
CA ASN A 77 0.16 2.57 13.51
C ASN A 77 -1.15 3.40 13.51
N ALA A 78 -2.00 3.16 12.52
CA ALA A 78 -3.22 3.93 12.27
C ALA A 78 -4.25 3.79 13.40
N SER A 79 -4.26 2.66 14.11
CA SER A 79 -5.13 2.41 15.27
C SER A 79 -4.98 3.47 16.36
N ASN A 80 -3.81 4.07 16.48
CA ASN A 80 -3.53 5.11 17.47
C ASN A 80 -3.78 6.53 16.95
N TYR A 81 -3.74 6.76 15.61
CA TYR A 81 -3.77 8.08 15.00
C TYR A 81 -4.83 8.20 13.89
N ASP A 82 -4.52 7.73 12.69
CA ASP A 82 -5.24 8.01 11.44
C ASP A 82 -6.68 7.51 11.46
N PHE A 83 -6.95 6.35 12.05
CA PHE A 83 -8.27 5.75 12.05
C PHE A 83 -9.31 6.63 12.72
N LYS A 84 -8.95 7.36 13.76
CA LYS A 84 -9.87 8.28 14.45
C LYS A 84 -10.28 9.45 13.55
N LEU A 85 -9.31 10.00 12.79
CA LEU A 85 -9.54 11.09 11.86
C LEU A 85 -10.40 10.64 10.68
N ILE A 86 -10.04 9.49 10.10
CA ILE A 86 -10.72 8.93 8.93
C ILE A 86 -12.17 8.58 9.27
N VAL A 87 -12.40 7.85 10.37
CA VAL A 87 -13.75 7.45 10.78
C VAL A 87 -14.61 8.67 11.11
N LYS A 88 -14.06 9.66 11.81
CA LYS A 88 -14.76 10.93 12.12
C LYS A 88 -15.20 11.65 10.86
N TYR A 89 -14.34 11.70 9.83
CA TYR A 89 -14.66 12.37 8.57
C TYR A 89 -15.72 11.63 7.76
N PHE A 90 -15.60 10.31 7.68
CA PHE A 90 -16.49 9.48 6.88
C PHE A 90 -17.83 9.21 7.55
N SER A 91 -17.91 9.18 8.88
CA SER A 91 -19.18 8.97 9.61
C SER A 91 -20.25 10.01 9.26
N ASN A 92 -19.84 11.20 8.83
CA ASN A 92 -20.74 12.26 8.40
C ASN A 92 -21.17 12.15 6.92
N ARG A 93 -20.58 11.26 6.13
CA ARG A 93 -20.78 11.18 4.68
C ARG A 93 -21.36 9.86 4.20
N PHE A 94 -21.20 8.81 4.98
CA PHE A 94 -21.66 7.45 4.66
C PHE A 94 -22.74 7.02 5.65
N ALA A 95 -23.71 6.26 5.16
CA ALA A 95 -24.70 5.64 6.06
C ALA A 95 -24.00 4.60 6.96
N SER A 96 -24.43 4.47 8.19
CA SER A 96 -23.84 3.53 9.16
C SER A 96 -23.82 2.07 8.67
N LYS A 97 -24.77 1.69 7.82
CA LYS A 97 -24.82 0.36 7.18
C LYS A 97 -23.66 0.08 6.21
N ASP A 98 -23.01 1.12 5.70
CA ASP A 98 -21.90 1.02 4.73
C ASP A 98 -20.53 0.98 5.42
N ILE A 99 -20.52 1.09 6.75
CA ILE A 99 -19.32 1.08 7.57
C ILE A 99 -19.32 -0.18 8.45
N SER A 100 -18.30 -1.02 8.28
CA SER A 100 -18.05 -2.17 9.14
C SER A 100 -16.76 -1.95 9.91
N VAL A 101 -16.80 -2.14 11.23
CA VAL A 101 -15.66 -1.86 12.12
C VAL A 101 -15.29 -3.10 12.91
N ILE A 102 -13.99 -3.40 13.00
CA ILE A 102 -13.44 -4.38 13.93
C ILE A 102 -12.80 -3.59 15.06
N ALA A 103 -13.50 -3.51 16.20
CA ALA A 103 -13.04 -2.80 17.37
C ALA A 103 -12.14 -3.70 18.23
N SER A 104 -11.08 -3.12 18.79
CA SER A 104 -10.33 -3.73 19.89
C SER A 104 -10.93 -3.36 21.24
N ASN A 105 -11.44 -2.14 21.36
CA ASN A 105 -12.18 -1.61 22.49
C ASN A 105 -13.04 -0.42 22.03
N THR A 106 -13.67 0.30 22.96
CA THR A 106 -14.55 1.45 22.65
C THR A 106 -13.83 2.61 21.95
N GLU A 107 -12.51 2.70 22.02
CA GLU A 107 -11.72 3.81 21.49
C GLU A 107 -10.76 3.43 20.38
N LYS A 108 -10.45 2.15 20.22
CA LYS A 108 -9.45 1.67 19.26
C LYS A 108 -10.03 0.66 18.29
N PHE A 109 -9.68 0.82 17.03
CA PHE A 109 -10.06 -0.07 15.94
C PHE A 109 -8.86 -0.92 15.50
N ILE A 110 -9.10 -2.21 15.24
CA ILE A 110 -8.14 -3.09 14.57
C ILE A 110 -8.10 -2.72 13.09
N GLY A 111 -9.26 -2.45 12.52
CA GLY A 111 -9.45 -2.03 11.14
C GLY A 111 -10.92 -1.75 10.88
N PHE A 112 -11.23 -1.23 9.71
CA PHE A 112 -12.61 -0.97 9.29
C PHE A 112 -12.74 -1.01 7.78
N GLN A 113 -13.97 -1.13 7.31
CA GLN A 113 -14.31 -1.12 5.89
C GLN A 113 -15.41 -0.09 5.63
N ILE A 114 -15.26 0.68 4.56
CA ILE A 114 -16.24 1.64 4.06
C ILE A 114 -16.48 1.30 2.59
N GLY A 115 -17.66 0.78 2.27
CA GLY A 115 -17.93 0.25 0.95
C GLY A 115 -16.89 -0.83 0.57
N ASN A 116 -16.18 -0.62 -0.53
CA ASN A 116 -15.12 -1.52 -0.99
C ASN A 116 -13.72 -1.18 -0.46
N LEU A 117 -13.55 -0.09 0.29
CA LEU A 117 -12.27 0.29 0.86
C LEU A 117 -12.10 -0.37 2.23
N ARG A 118 -11.02 -1.14 2.40
CA ARG A 118 -10.70 -1.82 3.64
C ARG A 118 -9.41 -1.26 4.22
N PHE A 119 -9.50 -0.69 5.41
CA PHE A 119 -8.40 0.01 6.07
C PHE A 119 -7.73 -0.91 7.09
N PHE A 120 -6.44 -1.13 6.90
CA PHE A 120 -5.61 -2.00 7.73
C PHE A 120 -4.55 -1.18 8.47
N ASP A 121 -4.23 -1.65 9.68
CA ASP A 121 -3.08 -1.16 10.42
C ASP A 121 -1.93 -2.16 10.30
N SER A 122 -0.90 -1.81 9.52
CA SER A 122 0.26 -2.68 9.33
C SER A 122 1.05 -2.93 10.61
N PHE A 123 0.93 -2.06 11.63
CA PHE A 123 1.52 -2.29 12.95
C PHE A 123 0.95 -3.54 13.63
N LYS A 124 -0.25 -4.02 13.25
CA LYS A 124 -0.84 -5.27 13.73
C LYS A 124 -0.15 -6.52 13.19
N PHE A 125 0.74 -6.36 12.23
CA PHE A 125 1.55 -7.45 11.68
C PHE A 125 2.94 -7.48 12.32
N TRP A 126 3.57 -6.33 12.62
CA TRP A 126 4.98 -6.31 13.03
C TRP A 126 5.26 -5.63 14.38
N GLY A 127 4.44 -4.74 14.85
CA GLY A 127 4.62 -4.05 16.14
C GLY A 127 5.95 -3.28 16.26
N ALA A 128 6.53 -2.84 15.13
CA ALA A 128 7.81 -2.13 15.07
C ALA A 128 7.66 -0.84 14.25
N SER A 129 8.53 0.13 14.46
CA SER A 129 8.51 1.38 13.67
C SER A 129 8.85 1.13 12.21
N LEU A 130 8.37 2.01 11.31
CA LEU A 130 8.70 1.94 9.88
C LEU A 130 10.21 2.00 9.66
N ASP A 131 10.94 2.81 10.44
CA ASP A 131 12.40 2.87 10.35
C ASP A 131 13.04 1.51 10.66
N ALA A 132 12.67 0.87 11.77
CA ALA A 132 13.19 -0.46 12.12
C ALA A 132 12.86 -1.51 11.06
N LEU A 133 11.66 -1.47 10.49
CA LEU A 133 11.24 -2.38 9.42
C LEU A 133 12.05 -2.15 8.14
N THR A 134 12.28 -0.89 7.77
CA THR A 134 13.09 -0.51 6.61
C THR A 134 14.54 -0.94 6.78
N GLN A 135 15.14 -0.69 7.95
CA GLN A 135 16.50 -1.13 8.26
C GLN A 135 16.65 -2.66 8.20
N ASN A 136 15.64 -3.39 8.66
CA ASN A 136 15.64 -4.85 8.56
C ASN A 136 15.51 -5.33 7.10
N LEU A 137 14.67 -4.68 6.30
CA LEU A 137 14.54 -5.01 4.88
C LEU A 137 15.84 -4.73 4.13
N LEU A 138 16.54 -3.63 4.46
CA LEU A 138 17.80 -3.24 3.84
C LEU A 138 18.92 -4.29 4.06
N LYS A 139 18.91 -5.00 5.19
CA LYS A 139 19.83 -6.14 5.43
C LYS A 139 19.65 -7.27 4.43
N SER A 140 18.47 -7.39 3.83
CA SER A 140 18.19 -8.38 2.78
C SER A 140 18.56 -7.91 1.38
N GLY A 141 19.00 -6.66 1.24
CA GLY A 141 19.47 -6.04 -0.01
C GLY A 141 18.57 -4.92 -0.53
N GLU A 142 19.19 -3.98 -1.23
CA GLU A 142 18.48 -2.86 -1.87
C GLU A 142 17.55 -3.31 -3.00
N ASP A 143 17.74 -4.50 -3.55
CA ASP A 143 16.87 -5.09 -4.57
C ASP A 143 15.45 -5.31 -4.08
N LYS A 144 15.21 -5.30 -2.78
CA LYS A 144 13.89 -5.40 -2.15
C LYS A 144 13.06 -4.12 -2.24
N PHE A 145 13.70 -2.98 -2.54
CA PHE A 145 13.07 -1.65 -2.58
C PHE A 145 12.67 -1.25 -4.01
N GLN A 146 11.86 -2.08 -4.69
CA GLN A 146 11.46 -1.83 -6.08
C GLN A 146 10.53 -0.62 -6.22
N ILE A 147 9.60 -0.43 -5.29
CA ILE A 147 8.64 0.68 -5.31
C ILE A 147 9.37 1.98 -5.01
N THR A 148 10.22 1.98 -3.99
CA THR A 148 11.05 3.15 -3.64
C THR A 148 11.99 3.52 -4.78
N LYS A 149 12.68 2.57 -5.41
CA LYS A 149 13.53 2.82 -6.58
C LYS A 149 12.77 3.43 -7.75
N ASN A 150 11.58 2.95 -8.02
CA ASN A 150 10.72 3.50 -9.09
C ASN A 150 10.20 4.90 -8.74
N ALA A 151 9.92 5.16 -7.46
CA ALA A 151 9.47 6.46 -6.99
C ALA A 151 10.59 7.53 -6.99
N PHE A 152 11.85 7.09 -6.80
CA PHE A 152 13.04 7.95 -6.67
C PHE A 152 14.20 7.39 -7.53
N PRO A 153 14.12 7.47 -8.86
CA PRO A 153 15.13 6.90 -9.74
C PRO A 153 16.50 7.53 -9.51
N GLY A 154 17.54 6.70 -9.38
CA GLY A 154 18.93 7.13 -9.25
C GLY A 154 19.37 7.57 -7.85
N SER A 155 18.47 7.66 -6.87
CA SER A 155 18.83 7.97 -5.50
C SER A 155 19.25 6.70 -4.74
N SER A 156 20.32 6.81 -3.96
CA SER A 156 20.78 5.79 -3.02
C SER A 156 20.48 6.13 -1.55
N THR A 157 19.98 7.34 -1.28
CA THR A 157 19.75 7.86 0.08
C THR A 157 18.37 7.55 0.62
N VAL A 158 17.46 7.02 -0.22
CA VAL A 158 16.04 6.79 0.07
C VAL A 158 15.70 5.43 0.72
N PHE A 159 16.70 4.58 1.01
CA PHE A 159 16.46 3.26 1.63
C PHE A 159 16.43 3.34 3.16
N ARG A 160 15.89 4.42 3.67
CA ARG A 160 15.76 4.72 5.10
C ARG A 160 14.62 5.70 5.31
N LYS A 161 14.05 5.69 6.50
CA LYS A 161 13.04 6.69 6.86
C LYS A 161 13.64 8.10 6.79
N GLY A 162 12.88 9.04 6.22
CA GLY A 162 13.24 10.45 6.18
C GLY A 162 13.20 11.11 7.57
N ILE A 163 13.84 12.26 7.69
CA ILE A 163 13.84 13.10 8.88
C ILE A 163 12.85 14.24 8.66
N TYR A 164 11.92 14.47 9.61
CA TYR A 164 10.85 15.45 9.43
C TYR A 164 10.54 16.23 10.72
N PRO A 165 10.40 17.57 10.67
CA PRO A 165 10.17 18.42 11.84
C PRO A 165 8.66 18.50 12.14
N TYR A 166 8.07 17.47 12.74
CA TYR A 166 6.63 17.34 12.94
C TYR A 166 6.02 18.49 13.72
N GLU A 167 6.60 18.85 14.86
CA GLU A 167 6.07 19.88 15.75
C GLU A 167 6.24 21.30 15.16
N TYR A 168 7.28 21.49 14.33
CA TYR A 168 7.50 22.75 13.63
C TYR A 168 6.44 23.02 12.56
N MET A 169 5.94 21.97 11.92
CA MET A 169 4.94 22.04 10.86
C MET A 169 3.52 22.19 11.42
N ASP A 170 3.31 23.21 12.24
CA ASP A 170 2.08 23.48 12.99
C ASP A 170 0.99 24.19 12.19
N SER A 171 1.32 24.75 11.02
CA SER A 171 0.42 25.54 10.21
C SER A 171 0.71 25.43 8.71
N TYR A 172 -0.32 25.67 7.88
CA TYR A 172 -0.16 25.67 6.42
C TYR A 172 0.79 26.77 5.90
N SER A 173 1.01 27.83 6.65
CA SER A 173 1.95 28.90 6.27
C SER A 173 3.40 28.39 6.20
N ARG A 174 3.77 27.39 7.02
CA ARG A 174 5.08 26.75 6.97
C ARG A 174 5.44 26.14 5.63
N PHE A 175 4.45 25.68 4.87
CA PHE A 175 4.69 25.14 3.53
C PHE A 175 5.28 26.12 2.53
N SER A 176 5.14 27.41 2.77
CA SER A 176 5.68 28.47 1.90
C SER A 176 7.13 28.86 2.25
N GLU A 177 7.67 28.36 3.34
CA GLU A 177 9.05 28.62 3.74
C GLU A 177 10.02 28.03 2.70
N THR A 178 11.04 28.80 2.34
CA THR A 178 11.97 28.51 1.25
C THR A 178 13.29 27.88 1.71
N GLU A 179 13.41 27.65 3.00
CA GLU A 179 14.60 27.08 3.64
C GLU A 179 14.22 25.95 4.58
N LEU A 180 15.11 24.97 4.74
CA LEU A 180 14.98 23.94 5.76
C LEU A 180 15.13 24.59 7.15
N PRO A 181 14.23 24.34 8.10
CA PRO A 181 14.34 24.94 9.43
C PRO A 181 15.61 24.46 10.17
N PRO A 182 16.09 25.22 11.16
CA PRO A 182 17.27 24.83 11.92
C PRO A 182 17.08 23.51 12.65
N GLN A 183 18.18 22.82 12.98
CA GLN A 183 18.18 21.51 13.65
C GLN A 183 17.30 21.48 14.91
N SER A 184 17.29 22.58 15.68
CA SER A 184 16.46 22.70 16.89
C SER A 184 14.95 22.59 16.65
N ALA A 185 14.50 22.89 15.43
CA ALA A 185 13.09 22.78 15.02
C ALA A 185 12.64 21.31 14.79
N PHE A 186 13.58 20.37 14.75
CA PHE A 186 13.31 18.94 14.62
C PHE A 186 13.16 18.23 15.97
N TYR A 187 13.12 18.97 17.08
CA TYR A 187 12.86 18.39 18.39
C TYR A 187 11.51 17.69 18.43
N SER A 188 11.49 16.46 18.95
CA SER A 188 10.26 15.70 19.15
C SER A 188 9.81 15.76 20.61
N GLN A 189 8.70 16.42 20.87
CA GLN A 189 8.09 16.45 22.20
C GLN A 189 7.60 15.06 22.64
N LEU A 190 7.14 14.26 21.67
CA LEU A 190 6.64 12.92 21.96
C LEU A 190 7.72 11.99 22.50
N ASN A 191 8.93 12.12 21.98
CA ASN A 191 10.07 11.25 22.34
C ASN A 191 11.07 11.94 23.27
N ASP A 192 10.86 13.22 23.59
CA ASP A 192 11.80 14.08 24.34
C ASP A 192 13.23 13.97 23.78
N HIS A 193 13.36 14.15 22.45
CA HIS A 193 14.60 13.88 21.73
C HIS A 193 14.88 14.94 20.67
N HIS A 194 16.14 15.40 20.63
CA HIS A 194 16.69 16.18 19.53
C HIS A 194 17.30 15.26 18.48
N ILE A 195 17.19 15.63 17.22
CA ILE A 195 17.91 14.91 16.16
C ILE A 195 19.41 15.14 16.29
N THR A 196 20.20 14.14 15.86
CA THR A 196 21.66 14.23 15.83
C THR A 196 22.14 15.12 14.67
N ASP A 197 23.43 15.49 14.69
CA ASP A 197 24.04 16.25 13.59
C ASP A 197 23.99 15.46 12.27
N GLU A 198 24.20 14.15 12.35
CA GLU A 198 24.13 13.26 11.20
C GLU A 198 22.72 13.21 10.62
N GLU A 199 21.70 13.14 11.47
CA GLU A 199 20.29 13.16 11.02
C GLU A 199 19.94 14.49 10.37
N TYR A 200 20.42 15.62 10.91
CA TYR A 200 20.20 16.93 10.30
C TYR A 200 20.92 17.05 8.95
N GLN A 201 22.14 16.54 8.84
CA GLN A 201 22.86 16.47 7.55
C GLN A 201 22.11 15.65 6.50
N LEU A 202 21.45 14.56 6.90
CA LEU A 202 20.60 13.78 6.01
C LEU A 202 19.37 14.56 5.53
N ALA A 203 18.75 15.36 6.43
CA ALA A 203 17.65 16.23 6.03
C ALA A 203 18.11 17.29 5.01
N GLN A 204 19.30 17.89 5.21
CA GLN A 204 19.90 18.85 4.28
C GLN A 204 20.28 18.21 2.94
N ALA A 205 20.84 17.00 2.98
CA ALA A 205 21.17 16.23 1.77
C ALA A 205 19.91 15.93 0.96
N ALA A 206 18.84 15.48 1.60
CA ALA A 206 17.57 15.24 0.94
C ALA A 206 16.96 16.51 0.35
N TRP A 207 17.01 17.64 1.08
CA TRP A 207 16.57 18.94 0.58
C TRP A 207 17.27 19.31 -0.73
N THR A 208 18.58 19.09 -0.78
CA THR A 208 19.42 19.42 -1.95
C THR A 208 19.23 18.42 -3.09
N GLU A 209 19.25 17.13 -2.79
CA GLU A 209 19.13 16.05 -3.79
C GLU A 209 17.79 16.12 -4.54
N PHE A 210 16.70 16.41 -3.80
CA PHE A 210 15.36 16.48 -4.39
C PHE A 210 14.95 17.91 -4.80
N GLU A 211 15.94 18.82 -4.89
CA GLU A 211 15.75 20.20 -5.36
C GLU A 211 14.56 20.91 -4.67
N CYS A 212 14.40 20.68 -3.37
CA CYS A 212 13.33 21.31 -2.63
C CYS A 212 13.49 22.83 -2.60
N LYS A 213 12.47 23.56 -3.04
CA LYS A 213 12.43 25.03 -3.05
C LYS A 213 11.59 25.57 -1.90
N THR A 214 10.75 24.75 -1.32
CA THR A 214 9.87 25.11 -0.22
C THR A 214 9.67 23.91 0.72
N MET A 215 9.25 24.19 1.95
CA MET A 215 8.87 23.14 2.90
C MET A 215 7.73 22.26 2.38
N LYS A 216 6.91 22.76 1.44
CA LYS A 216 5.92 21.94 0.75
C LYS A 216 6.57 20.84 -0.07
N ASN A 217 7.63 21.16 -0.83
CA ASN A 217 8.34 20.15 -1.63
C ASN A 217 9.00 19.10 -0.73
N TYR A 218 9.60 19.53 0.37
CA TYR A 218 10.20 18.63 1.35
C TYR A 218 9.16 17.73 2.03
N HIS A 219 8.00 18.28 2.36
CA HIS A 219 6.86 17.52 2.89
C HIS A 219 6.37 16.47 1.91
N ASP A 220 6.16 16.84 0.64
CA ASP A 220 5.69 15.93 -0.39
C ASP A 220 6.71 14.80 -0.66
N PHE A 221 8.01 15.14 -0.67
CA PHE A 221 9.10 14.16 -0.72
C PHE A 221 9.01 13.18 0.46
N TYR A 222 8.97 13.71 1.68
CA TYR A 222 8.90 12.91 2.90
C TYR A 222 7.72 11.96 2.91
N LEU A 223 6.52 12.48 2.60
CA LEU A 223 5.29 11.68 2.53
C LEU A 223 5.39 10.57 1.47
N LYS A 224 5.87 10.91 0.28
CA LYS A 224 6.06 9.94 -0.81
C LYS A 224 7.06 8.85 -0.41
N LEU A 225 8.13 9.23 0.29
CA LEU A 225 9.15 8.29 0.77
C LEU A 225 8.57 7.32 1.80
N ASP A 226 7.87 7.81 2.82
CA ASP A 226 7.26 6.97 3.87
C ASP A 226 6.26 5.96 3.26
N VAL A 227 5.45 6.40 2.30
CA VAL A 227 4.49 5.52 1.59
C VAL A 227 5.23 4.46 0.76
N ALA A 228 6.27 4.83 0.02
CA ALA A 228 7.02 3.88 -0.80
C ALA A 228 7.76 2.83 0.04
N LEU A 229 8.40 3.26 1.13
CA LEU A 229 9.07 2.36 2.07
C LEU A 229 8.10 1.38 2.73
N LEU A 230 6.94 1.85 3.19
CA LEU A 230 5.91 0.99 3.76
C LEU A 230 5.40 -0.03 2.73
N ALA A 231 5.24 0.39 1.48
CA ALA A 231 4.80 -0.48 0.41
C ALA A 231 5.84 -1.57 0.11
N ASP A 232 7.14 -1.25 0.03
CA ASP A 232 8.20 -2.25 -0.17
C ASP A 232 8.28 -3.26 0.99
N VAL A 233 8.19 -2.79 2.24
CA VAL A 233 8.15 -3.66 3.43
C VAL A 233 6.96 -4.61 3.34
N PHE A 234 5.77 -4.12 3.00
CA PHE A 234 4.57 -4.94 2.94
C PHE A 234 4.59 -5.92 1.76
N GLU A 235 5.01 -5.48 0.57
CA GLU A 235 5.12 -6.35 -0.61
C GLU A 235 6.17 -7.45 -0.44
N ASN A 236 7.29 -7.18 0.24
CA ASN A 236 8.25 -8.21 0.59
C ASN A 236 7.63 -9.26 1.54
N PHE A 237 6.85 -8.81 2.54
CA PHE A 237 6.13 -9.72 3.43
C PHE A 237 5.08 -10.56 2.68
N ARG A 238 4.34 -9.96 1.76
CA ARG A 238 3.39 -10.68 0.89
C ARG A 238 4.09 -11.75 0.06
N SER A 239 5.21 -11.38 -0.57
CA SER A 239 6.00 -12.29 -1.39
C SER A 239 6.49 -13.51 -0.60
N ILE A 240 7.08 -13.28 0.58
CA ILE A 240 7.55 -14.34 1.48
C ILE A 240 6.39 -15.25 1.93
N SER A 241 5.29 -14.64 2.37
CA SER A 241 4.11 -15.35 2.87
C SER A 241 3.44 -16.20 1.79
N HIS A 242 3.33 -15.64 0.58
CA HIS A 242 2.78 -16.37 -0.55
C HIS A 242 3.70 -17.53 -0.97
N SER A 243 5.00 -17.30 -0.99
CA SER A 243 5.98 -18.35 -1.33
C SER A 243 5.99 -19.48 -0.31
N ALA A 244 5.93 -19.16 0.99
CA ALA A 244 5.99 -20.14 2.07
C ALA A 244 4.68 -20.91 2.27
N TYR A 245 3.54 -20.18 2.27
CA TYR A 245 2.25 -20.74 2.68
C TYR A 245 1.19 -20.68 1.57
N GLY A 246 1.44 -20.02 0.44
CA GLY A 246 0.42 -19.75 -0.58
C GLY A 246 -0.75 -18.93 -0.04
N LEU A 247 -0.51 -18.07 0.95
CA LEU A 247 -1.47 -17.17 1.57
C LEU A 247 -1.02 -15.72 1.39
N ASP A 248 -1.98 -14.82 1.12
CA ASP A 248 -1.71 -13.39 0.99
C ASP A 248 -2.12 -12.66 2.29
N PRO A 249 -1.14 -12.05 3.01
CA PRO A 249 -1.42 -11.29 4.22
C PRO A 249 -2.43 -10.14 4.05
N ALA A 250 -2.60 -9.62 2.83
CA ALA A 250 -3.58 -8.57 2.54
C ALA A 250 -5.05 -8.99 2.76
N HIS A 251 -5.30 -10.28 2.95
CA HIS A 251 -6.63 -10.80 3.29
C HIS A 251 -6.90 -10.87 4.80
N TYR A 252 -5.91 -10.60 5.63
CA TYR A 252 -5.97 -10.73 7.09
C TYR A 252 -5.90 -9.37 7.78
N TRP A 253 -6.58 -9.27 8.91
CA TRP A 253 -6.59 -8.03 9.71
C TRP A 253 -5.37 -7.88 10.61
N THR A 254 -4.78 -9.00 11.01
CA THR A 254 -3.66 -9.05 11.97
C THR A 254 -2.76 -10.25 11.71
N LEU A 255 -1.51 -10.19 12.18
CA LEU A 255 -0.59 -11.34 12.14
C LEU A 255 -1.13 -12.60 12.80
N PRO A 256 -1.76 -12.56 14.00
CA PRO A 256 -2.33 -13.78 14.59
C PRO A 256 -3.34 -14.51 13.69
N GLY A 257 -4.22 -13.77 13.01
CA GLY A 257 -5.17 -14.37 12.07
C GLY A 257 -4.49 -15.01 10.87
N PHE A 258 -3.49 -14.35 10.31
CA PHE A 258 -2.66 -14.91 9.24
C PHE A 258 -1.90 -16.17 9.70
N SER A 259 -1.24 -16.11 10.86
CA SER A 259 -0.44 -17.23 11.38
C SER A 259 -1.31 -18.45 11.71
N TRP A 260 -2.54 -18.24 12.16
CA TRP A 260 -3.49 -19.30 12.41
C TRP A 260 -3.81 -20.08 11.13
N ASP A 261 -4.20 -19.39 10.07
CA ASP A 261 -4.53 -20.03 8.80
C ASP A 261 -3.28 -20.67 8.16
N ALA A 262 -2.11 -20.06 8.28
CA ALA A 262 -0.85 -20.63 7.83
C ALA A 262 -0.54 -21.94 8.58
N CYS A 263 -0.71 -21.95 9.90
CA CYS A 263 -0.53 -23.16 10.72
C CYS A 263 -1.48 -24.28 10.34
N LEU A 264 -2.78 -23.99 10.18
CA LEU A 264 -3.77 -24.99 9.77
C LEU A 264 -3.47 -25.57 8.39
N LYS A 265 -3.04 -24.71 7.45
CA LYS A 265 -2.71 -25.12 6.10
C LYS A 265 -1.47 -26.01 6.07
N GLU A 266 -0.42 -25.65 6.81
CA GLU A 266 0.83 -26.39 6.87
C GLU A 266 0.67 -27.75 7.59
N THR A 267 -0.07 -27.79 8.69
CA THR A 267 -0.27 -29.00 9.47
C THR A 267 -1.35 -29.92 8.92
N GLY A 268 -2.26 -29.41 8.10
CA GLY A 268 -3.42 -30.17 7.60
C GLY A 268 -4.43 -30.56 8.69
N VAL A 269 -4.32 -29.99 9.89
CA VAL A 269 -5.21 -30.29 11.02
C VAL A 269 -6.64 -29.87 10.68
N LYS A 270 -7.58 -30.78 10.89
CA LYS A 270 -9.04 -30.50 10.79
C LYS A 270 -9.57 -30.23 12.19
N LEU A 271 -10.13 -29.05 12.36
CA LEU A 271 -10.77 -28.66 13.61
C LEU A 271 -12.27 -28.98 13.54
N GLU A 272 -12.80 -29.54 14.61
CA GLU A 272 -14.24 -29.68 14.80
C GLU A 272 -14.77 -28.36 15.40
N LEU A 273 -15.87 -27.89 14.85
CA LEU A 273 -16.59 -26.75 15.41
C LEU A 273 -17.71 -27.31 16.32
N PHE A 274 -17.69 -26.87 17.57
CA PHE A 274 -18.73 -27.19 18.55
C PHE A 274 -19.92 -26.27 18.40
#